data_5a892e7b8193ba0b8223a5a495a9db16
#
_entry.id   5a892e7b8193ba0b8223a5a495a9db16
#
_cell.length_a   1.000
_cell.length_b   1.000
_cell.length_c   1.000
_cell.angle_alpha   90.00
_cell.angle_beta   90.00
_cell.angle_gamma   90.00
#
_symmetry.space_group_name_H-M   'P 1'
#
loop_
_entity.id
_entity.type
_entity.pdbx_description
1 polymer ?
#
loop_
_entity_poly.entity_id
_entity_poly.type
_entity_poly.pdbx_seq_one_letter_code
_entity_poly.pdbx_strand_id
1 'polypeptide(L)'
;LFRSVYIEPLTVEVVEQLILKEKPDSVLPTLGGQAGLNLAMELDEKGFLKEHNIRLIGTTAQTIKKAEDRQEFKDTMEKIGEPIAASKVVTTVEDGLAFTNTIGYPVVLRPAYTLGGSGGGIAHNEYELREILENGLRLSRVGEVLVERCIAGWKEIEYEVMRDSAGNCITVCNMENIDPVGVHTGDSIVVAPSQTLGDKEYQMLRTSALNIITELGITGGCNVQYALKPDSFEYCVIEVNPRVSRSSALASKATGYPIAKVA
;
A
#
# COMPACT_ATOMS: atom_id res chain seq x y z
N LEU A 1 16.35 -22.92 -15.04
CA LEU A 1 16.71 -22.82 -13.63
C LEU A 1 15.61 -23.21 -12.67
N PHE A 2 14.36 -23.33 -13.15
CA PHE A 2 13.27 -23.93 -12.38
C PHE A 2 13.36 -25.44 -12.47
N ARG A 3 13.38 -26.12 -11.31
CA ARG A 3 13.34 -27.59 -11.29
C ARG A 3 11.94 -28.13 -11.48
N SER A 4 10.95 -27.43 -10.93
CA SER A 4 9.54 -27.85 -10.94
C SER A 4 8.64 -26.64 -11.10
N VAL A 5 7.52 -26.84 -11.80
CA VAL A 5 6.41 -25.88 -11.89
C VAL A 5 5.15 -26.63 -11.44
N TYR A 6 4.42 -26.03 -10.52
CA TYR A 6 3.16 -26.56 -10.03
C TYR A 6 2.02 -25.65 -10.43
N ILE A 7 1.00 -26.22 -11.05
CA ILE A 7 -0.24 -25.53 -11.42
C ILE A 7 -1.32 -26.08 -10.49
N GLU A 8 -1.42 -25.49 -9.32
CA GLU A 8 -2.26 -25.92 -8.23
C GLU A 8 -3.05 -24.72 -7.65
N PRO A 9 -4.14 -24.94 -6.92
CA PRO A 9 -4.81 -23.89 -6.18
C PRO A 9 -3.85 -23.18 -5.21
N LEU A 10 -3.90 -21.85 -5.19
CA LEU A 10 -3.08 -21.04 -4.28
C LEU A 10 -3.74 -21.00 -2.88
N THR A 11 -3.66 -22.12 -2.16
CA THR A 11 -4.11 -22.25 -0.77
C THR A 11 -2.94 -22.63 0.13
N VAL A 12 -3.04 -22.33 1.41
CA VAL A 12 -1.99 -22.63 2.39
C VAL A 12 -1.70 -24.11 2.44
N GLU A 13 -2.74 -24.96 2.43
CA GLU A 13 -2.61 -26.41 2.50
C GLU A 13 -1.83 -26.98 1.32
N VAL A 14 -2.08 -26.48 0.11
CA VAL A 14 -1.34 -26.88 -1.08
C VAL A 14 0.11 -26.44 -1.00
N VAL A 15 0.36 -25.19 -0.57
CA VAL A 15 1.73 -24.67 -0.41
C VAL A 15 2.48 -25.45 0.67
N GLU A 16 1.86 -25.78 1.81
CA GLU A 16 2.45 -26.64 2.85
C GLU A 16 2.88 -27.99 2.27
N GLN A 17 2.00 -28.65 1.49
CA GLN A 17 2.32 -29.93 0.85
C GLN A 17 3.49 -29.82 -0.14
N LEU A 18 3.53 -28.75 -0.94
CA LEU A 18 4.62 -28.50 -1.87
C LEU A 18 5.94 -28.25 -1.13
N ILE A 19 5.92 -27.49 -0.06
CA ILE A 19 7.09 -27.25 0.78
C ILE A 19 7.61 -28.55 1.39
N LEU A 20 6.75 -29.40 1.94
CA LEU A 20 7.11 -30.69 2.49
C LEU A 20 7.71 -31.64 1.45
N LYS A 21 7.21 -31.56 0.22
CA LYS A 21 7.69 -32.36 -0.91
C LYS A 21 9.06 -31.88 -1.42
N GLU A 22 9.20 -30.58 -1.69
CA GLU A 22 10.38 -29.98 -2.32
C GLU A 22 11.48 -29.63 -1.32
N LYS A 23 11.13 -29.47 -0.04
CA LYS A 23 12.03 -29.14 1.09
C LYS A 23 12.94 -27.94 0.79
N PRO A 24 12.38 -26.78 0.42
CA PRO A 24 13.17 -25.57 0.23
C PRO A 24 13.70 -25.06 1.57
N ASP A 25 14.81 -24.34 1.55
CA ASP A 25 15.34 -23.64 2.72
C ASP A 25 14.75 -22.22 2.88
N SER A 26 14.06 -21.72 1.85
CA SER A 26 13.50 -20.37 1.83
C SER A 26 12.32 -20.25 0.87
N VAL A 27 11.49 -19.25 1.12
CA VAL A 27 10.35 -18.84 0.28
C VAL A 27 10.51 -17.37 -0.08
N LEU A 28 10.33 -17.04 -1.36
CA LEU A 28 10.32 -15.68 -1.89
C LEU A 28 8.87 -15.27 -2.26
N PRO A 29 8.14 -14.60 -1.37
CA PRO A 29 6.75 -14.23 -1.62
C PRO A 29 6.60 -12.97 -2.49
N THR A 30 7.63 -12.12 -2.54
CA THR A 30 7.57 -10.76 -3.11
C THR A 30 7.39 -10.72 -4.63
N LEU A 31 7.54 -11.84 -5.33
CA LEU A 31 7.26 -11.97 -6.77
C LEU A 31 5.88 -12.56 -7.07
N GLY A 32 5.13 -12.98 -6.04
CA GLY A 32 3.81 -13.59 -6.14
C GLY A 32 2.63 -12.62 -6.03
N GLY A 33 2.88 -11.31 -6.08
CA GLY A 33 1.84 -10.30 -5.86
C GLY A 33 1.25 -10.37 -4.44
N GLN A 34 0.04 -9.85 -4.26
CA GLN A 34 -0.64 -9.87 -2.96
C GLN A 34 -0.94 -11.28 -2.46
N ALA A 35 -1.30 -12.19 -3.39
CA ALA A 35 -1.54 -13.58 -3.02
C ALA A 35 -0.31 -14.25 -2.41
N GLY A 36 0.89 -13.96 -2.94
CA GLY A 36 2.14 -14.47 -2.39
C GLY A 36 2.42 -13.95 -0.99
N LEU A 37 2.17 -12.66 -0.72
CA LEU A 37 2.32 -12.07 0.61
C LEU A 37 1.32 -12.67 1.61
N ASN A 38 0.06 -12.79 1.23
CA ASN A 38 -0.98 -13.36 2.09
C ASN A 38 -0.64 -14.81 2.50
N LEU A 39 -0.23 -15.65 1.55
CA LEU A 39 0.19 -17.02 1.84
C LEU A 39 1.40 -17.07 2.76
N ALA A 40 2.38 -16.18 2.57
CA ALA A 40 3.55 -16.11 3.44
C ALA A 40 3.17 -15.73 4.88
N MET A 41 2.24 -14.77 5.04
CA MET A 41 1.72 -14.39 6.36
C MET A 41 0.98 -15.54 7.04
N GLU A 42 0.08 -16.21 6.32
CA GLU A 42 -0.66 -17.35 6.87
C GLU A 42 0.26 -18.53 7.29
N LEU A 43 1.30 -18.82 6.50
CA LEU A 43 2.30 -19.84 6.84
C LEU A 43 3.12 -19.44 8.09
N ASP A 44 3.46 -18.16 8.23
CA ASP A 44 4.19 -17.63 9.39
C ASP A 44 3.32 -17.66 10.65
N GLU A 45 2.07 -17.19 10.56
CA GLU A 45 1.11 -17.17 11.67
C GLU A 45 0.78 -18.57 12.20
N LYS A 46 0.68 -19.56 11.32
CA LYS A 46 0.56 -20.99 11.69
C LYS A 46 1.81 -21.56 12.35
N GLY A 47 2.94 -20.84 12.31
CA GLY A 47 4.24 -21.32 12.79
C GLY A 47 4.91 -22.34 11.87
N PHE A 48 4.32 -22.63 10.71
CA PHE A 48 4.80 -23.65 9.78
C PHE A 48 6.20 -23.38 9.25
N LEU A 49 6.50 -22.13 8.91
CA LEU A 49 7.83 -21.73 8.43
C LEU A 49 8.93 -21.99 9.49
N LYS A 50 8.63 -21.66 10.75
CA LYS A 50 9.54 -21.87 11.88
C LYS A 50 9.74 -23.36 12.18
N GLU A 51 8.67 -24.14 12.17
CA GLU A 51 8.69 -25.59 12.42
C GLU A 51 9.57 -26.32 11.41
N HIS A 52 9.52 -25.91 10.14
CA HIS A 52 10.29 -26.51 9.05
C HIS A 52 11.61 -25.80 8.73
N ASN A 53 12.02 -24.82 9.57
CA ASN A 53 13.25 -24.03 9.39
C ASN A 53 13.36 -23.36 8.02
N ILE A 54 12.26 -22.77 7.56
CA ILE A 54 12.14 -22.07 6.26
C ILE A 54 12.21 -20.56 6.50
N ARG A 55 13.04 -19.87 5.71
CA ARG A 55 13.18 -18.41 5.78
C ARG A 55 12.31 -17.72 4.74
N LEU A 56 11.69 -16.62 5.12
CA LEU A 56 11.17 -15.66 4.15
C LEU A 56 12.34 -14.77 3.67
N ILE A 57 12.49 -14.66 2.35
CA ILE A 57 13.49 -13.81 1.72
C ILE A 57 12.80 -12.70 0.91
N GLY A 58 13.49 -11.56 0.75
CA GLY A 58 12.95 -10.35 0.14
C GLY A 58 12.24 -9.45 1.15
N THR A 59 11.31 -9.97 1.92
CA THR A 59 10.63 -9.25 3.00
C THR A 59 10.27 -10.19 4.14
N THR A 60 10.14 -9.67 5.36
CA THR A 60 9.77 -10.45 6.54
C THR A 60 8.26 -10.34 6.80
N ALA A 61 7.70 -11.30 7.54
CA ALA A 61 6.30 -11.24 7.98
C ALA A 61 6.00 -9.94 8.77
N GLN A 62 6.92 -9.51 9.62
CA GLN A 62 6.78 -8.26 10.37
C GLN A 62 6.76 -7.04 9.43
N THR A 63 7.59 -7.01 8.39
CA THR A 63 7.58 -5.94 7.39
C THR A 63 6.28 -5.90 6.61
N ILE A 64 5.78 -7.08 6.18
CA ILE A 64 4.49 -7.18 5.50
C ILE A 64 3.38 -6.61 6.40
N LYS A 65 3.35 -7.03 7.66
CA LYS A 65 2.35 -6.55 8.62
C LYS A 65 2.39 -5.04 8.79
N LYS A 66 3.56 -4.44 8.97
CA LYS A 66 3.73 -2.98 9.08
C LYS A 66 3.26 -2.22 7.84
N ALA A 67 3.38 -2.82 6.66
CA ALA A 67 2.97 -2.18 5.42
C ALA A 67 1.47 -2.35 5.12
N GLU A 68 0.86 -3.47 5.56
CA GLU A 68 -0.51 -3.86 5.21
C GLU A 68 -1.53 -3.55 6.31
N ASP A 69 -1.12 -3.60 7.59
CA ASP A 69 -2.00 -3.25 8.71
C ASP A 69 -2.12 -1.73 8.82
N ARG A 70 -3.36 -1.23 8.80
CA ARG A 70 -3.63 0.22 8.78
C ARG A 70 -3.06 0.96 9.98
N GLN A 71 -3.15 0.37 11.17
CA GLN A 71 -2.69 1.03 12.38
C GLN A 71 -1.16 1.01 12.45
N GLU A 72 -0.53 -0.15 12.16
CA GLU A 72 0.92 -0.26 12.15
C GLU A 72 1.55 0.61 11.05
N PHE A 73 0.90 0.70 9.89
CA PHE A 73 1.31 1.61 8.81
C PHE A 73 1.25 3.07 9.25
N LYS A 74 0.12 3.48 9.85
CA LYS A 74 -0.06 4.84 10.38
C LYS A 74 1.01 5.18 11.41
N ASP A 75 1.20 4.32 12.42
CA ASP A 75 2.18 4.51 13.48
C ASP A 75 3.61 4.59 12.92
N THR A 76 3.90 3.78 11.88
CA THR A 76 5.20 3.79 11.20
C THR A 76 5.43 5.09 10.45
N MET A 77 4.43 5.58 9.70
CA MET A 77 4.54 6.84 8.96
C MET A 77 4.65 8.04 9.93
N GLU A 78 3.85 8.07 10.99
CA GLU A 78 3.93 9.11 12.02
C GLU A 78 5.31 9.14 12.70
N LYS A 79 5.89 7.97 12.99
CA LYS A 79 7.23 7.84 13.60
C LYS A 79 8.32 8.51 12.76
N ILE A 80 8.25 8.40 11.43
CA ILE A 80 9.25 8.97 10.52
C ILE A 80 8.85 10.35 9.97
N GLY A 81 7.71 10.88 10.42
CA GLY A 81 7.21 12.19 9.99
C GLY A 81 6.67 12.23 8.56
N GLU A 82 6.31 11.08 7.99
CA GLU A 82 5.71 11.01 6.66
C GLU A 82 4.19 11.25 6.73
N PRO A 83 3.65 12.20 5.94
CA PRO A 83 2.24 12.52 6.01
C PRO A 83 1.37 11.42 5.37
N ILE A 84 0.28 11.07 6.04
CA ILE A 84 -0.79 10.23 5.52
C ILE A 84 -2.11 10.99 5.53
N ALA A 85 -3.11 10.55 4.78
CA ALA A 85 -4.42 11.15 4.84
C ALA A 85 -4.99 11.04 6.26
N ALA A 86 -5.34 12.18 6.84
CA ALA A 86 -5.93 12.21 8.19
C ALA A 86 -7.23 11.43 8.21
N SER A 87 -7.34 10.45 9.11
CA SER A 87 -8.49 9.57 9.18
C SER A 87 -8.83 9.19 10.61
N LYS A 88 -10.12 8.92 10.88
CA LYS A 88 -10.62 8.44 12.16
C LYS A 88 -11.80 7.51 11.94
N VAL A 89 -11.82 6.39 12.66
CA VAL A 89 -13.03 5.55 12.76
C VAL A 89 -13.95 6.21 13.78
N VAL A 90 -15.22 6.38 13.41
CA VAL A 90 -16.24 7.00 14.24
C VAL A 90 -17.43 6.06 14.39
N THR A 91 -18.09 6.13 15.54
CA THR A 91 -19.28 5.34 15.89
C THR A 91 -20.53 6.19 16.10
N THR A 92 -20.35 7.51 16.04
CA THR A 92 -21.44 8.49 16.16
C THR A 92 -21.31 9.60 15.13
N VAL A 93 -22.40 10.27 14.82
CA VAL A 93 -22.40 11.43 13.90
C VAL A 93 -21.62 12.59 14.51
N GLU A 94 -21.75 12.80 15.82
CA GLU A 94 -21.09 13.87 16.57
C GLU A 94 -19.57 13.72 16.53
N ASP A 95 -19.06 12.50 16.70
CA ASP A 95 -17.62 12.20 16.57
C ASP A 95 -17.11 12.48 15.16
N GLY A 96 -17.90 12.14 14.14
CA GLY A 96 -17.56 12.42 12.74
C GLY A 96 -17.50 13.92 12.46
N LEU A 97 -18.48 14.68 12.96
CA LEU A 97 -18.49 16.13 12.84
C LEU A 97 -17.31 16.78 13.57
N ALA A 98 -17.05 16.37 14.80
CA ALA A 98 -15.93 16.89 15.59
C ALA A 98 -14.60 16.65 14.86
N PHE A 99 -14.38 15.45 14.33
CA PHE A 99 -13.17 15.14 13.57
C PHE A 99 -13.09 15.94 12.27
N THR A 100 -14.18 16.00 11.48
CA THR A 100 -14.20 16.73 10.22
C THR A 100 -13.92 18.23 10.41
N ASN A 101 -14.37 18.81 11.52
CA ASN A 101 -14.04 20.21 11.86
C ASN A 101 -12.53 20.44 12.08
N THR A 102 -11.75 19.39 12.39
CA THR A 102 -10.29 19.51 12.52
C THR A 102 -9.55 19.38 11.20
N ILE A 103 -10.08 18.62 10.24
CA ILE A 103 -9.41 18.31 8.96
C ILE A 103 -9.99 19.07 7.76
N GLY A 104 -11.19 19.65 7.90
CA GLY A 104 -11.91 20.37 6.85
C GLY A 104 -12.61 19.47 5.84
N TYR A 105 -13.36 20.11 4.93
CA TYR A 105 -14.05 19.45 3.82
C TYR A 105 -13.24 19.57 2.51
N PRO A 106 -13.45 18.67 1.54
CA PRO A 106 -14.31 17.50 1.57
C PRO A 106 -13.68 16.32 2.34
N VAL A 107 -14.54 15.41 2.81
CA VAL A 107 -14.14 14.14 3.47
C VAL A 107 -14.77 12.94 2.78
N VAL A 108 -14.04 11.82 2.80
CA VAL A 108 -14.53 10.51 2.32
C VAL A 108 -15.03 9.71 3.51
N LEU A 109 -16.20 9.09 3.33
CA LEU A 109 -16.81 8.22 4.34
C LEU A 109 -16.88 6.79 3.81
N ARG A 110 -16.38 5.85 4.60
CA ARG A 110 -16.36 4.42 4.26
C ARG A 110 -16.90 3.60 5.43
N PRO A 111 -18.16 3.13 5.34
CA PRO A 111 -18.71 2.24 6.37
C PRO A 111 -17.93 0.92 6.41
N ALA A 112 -17.70 0.43 7.63
CA ALA A 112 -17.00 -0.84 7.82
C ALA A 112 -17.89 -2.03 7.41
N TYR A 113 -17.29 -3.04 6.76
CA TYR A 113 -17.92 -4.29 6.37
C TYR A 113 -19.16 -4.15 5.48
N THR A 114 -19.21 -3.15 4.60
CA THR A 114 -20.26 -3.02 3.58
C THR A 114 -19.79 -3.58 2.24
N LEU A 115 -20.71 -4.16 1.46
CA LEU A 115 -20.43 -4.68 0.13
C LEU A 115 -20.51 -3.55 -0.92
N GLY A 116 -19.54 -3.51 -1.82
CA GLY A 116 -19.57 -2.60 -2.97
C GLY A 116 -19.57 -1.11 -2.64
N GLY A 117 -19.03 -0.71 -1.46
CA GLY A 117 -18.99 0.69 -1.05
C GLY A 117 -20.37 1.28 -0.65
N SER A 118 -21.36 0.43 -0.40
CA SER A 118 -22.72 0.86 -0.02
C SER A 118 -22.70 1.72 1.26
N GLY A 119 -23.40 2.86 1.21
CA GLY A 119 -23.52 3.79 2.33
C GLY A 119 -22.31 4.71 2.55
N GLY A 120 -21.27 4.59 1.73
CA GLY A 120 -20.15 5.53 1.68
C GLY A 120 -20.37 6.67 0.69
N GLY A 121 -19.48 7.66 0.72
CA GLY A 121 -19.55 8.81 -0.18
C GLY A 121 -18.52 9.87 0.15
N ILE A 122 -18.57 10.98 -0.59
CA ILE A 122 -17.79 12.19 -0.32
C ILE A 122 -18.76 13.26 0.19
N ALA A 123 -18.44 13.82 1.35
CA ALA A 123 -19.20 14.95 1.91
C ALA A 123 -18.42 16.26 1.70
N HIS A 124 -19.08 17.24 1.11
CA HIS A 124 -18.52 18.58 0.84
C HIS A 124 -18.93 19.61 1.89
N ASN A 125 -19.87 19.28 2.76
CA ASN A 125 -20.39 20.15 3.80
C ASN A 125 -20.98 19.34 4.95
N GLU A 126 -21.37 20.01 6.04
CA GLU A 126 -21.91 19.37 7.23
C GLU A 126 -23.22 18.62 6.97
N TYR A 127 -24.09 19.14 6.11
CA TYR A 127 -25.36 18.50 5.80
C TYR A 127 -25.16 17.12 5.14
N GLU A 128 -24.33 17.09 4.10
CA GLU A 128 -23.96 15.83 3.41
C GLU A 128 -23.26 14.86 4.35
N LEU A 129 -22.37 15.38 5.23
CA LEU A 129 -21.67 14.56 6.20
C LEU A 129 -22.64 13.84 7.15
N ARG A 130 -23.62 14.57 7.71
CA ARG A 130 -24.64 13.98 8.58
C ARG A 130 -25.44 12.88 7.88
N GLU A 131 -25.95 13.17 6.69
CA GLU A 131 -26.76 12.23 5.91
C GLU A 131 -25.97 10.93 5.60
N ILE A 132 -24.71 11.07 5.12
CA ILE A 132 -23.89 9.91 4.78
C ILE A 132 -23.47 9.14 6.04
N LEU A 133 -23.14 9.83 7.15
CA LEU A 133 -22.78 9.17 8.42
C LEU A 133 -23.96 8.39 9.01
N GLU A 134 -25.13 8.98 9.10
CA GLU A 134 -26.34 8.30 9.61
C GLU A 134 -26.64 7.02 8.82
N ASN A 135 -26.60 7.12 7.49
CA ASN A 135 -26.79 5.97 6.62
C ASN A 135 -25.66 4.95 6.75
N GLY A 136 -24.41 5.39 6.76
CA GLY A 136 -23.23 4.53 6.87
C GLY A 136 -23.16 3.76 8.19
N LEU A 137 -23.42 4.42 9.30
CA LEU A 137 -23.47 3.79 10.64
C LEU A 137 -24.58 2.74 10.72
N ARG A 138 -25.74 3.00 10.10
CA ARG A 138 -26.86 2.06 10.04
C ARG A 138 -26.54 0.83 9.18
N LEU A 139 -25.82 0.99 8.07
CA LEU A 139 -25.48 -0.08 7.13
C LEU A 139 -24.25 -0.89 7.57
N SER A 140 -23.37 -0.29 8.35
CA SER A 140 -22.22 -0.98 8.90
C SER A 140 -22.65 -2.05 9.90
N ARG A 141 -22.18 -3.28 9.71
CA ARG A 141 -22.49 -4.40 10.62
C ARG A 141 -21.97 -4.21 12.04
N VAL A 142 -20.94 -3.39 12.19
CA VAL A 142 -20.30 -3.08 13.48
C VAL A 142 -20.58 -1.65 13.95
N GLY A 143 -21.40 -0.88 13.20
CA GLY A 143 -21.73 0.51 13.54
C GLY A 143 -20.55 1.47 13.46
N GLU A 144 -19.62 1.22 12.54
CA GLU A 144 -18.40 2.02 12.36
C GLU A 144 -18.31 2.60 10.96
N VAL A 145 -17.85 3.85 10.87
CA VAL A 145 -17.54 4.54 9.61
C VAL A 145 -16.15 5.14 9.72
N LEU A 146 -15.29 4.89 8.73
CA LEU A 146 -14.04 5.63 8.56
C LEU A 146 -14.36 6.97 7.92
N VAL A 147 -13.97 8.05 8.58
CA VAL A 147 -13.96 9.41 8.03
C VAL A 147 -12.52 9.76 7.69
N GLU A 148 -12.28 10.20 6.46
CA GLU A 148 -10.94 10.43 5.94
C GLU A 148 -10.90 11.73 5.12
N ARG A 149 -9.80 12.49 5.21
CA ARG A 149 -9.58 13.65 4.36
C ARG A 149 -9.65 13.25 2.89
N CYS A 150 -10.44 13.94 2.11
CA CYS A 150 -10.54 13.67 0.67
C CYS A 150 -9.30 14.23 -0.06
N ILE A 151 -8.63 13.35 -0.79
CA ILE A 151 -7.49 13.66 -1.66
C ILE A 151 -7.83 13.42 -3.15
N ALA A 152 -9.11 13.28 -3.47
CA ALA A 152 -9.56 13.15 -4.85
C ALA A 152 -9.09 14.35 -5.69
N GLY A 153 -8.64 14.09 -6.90
CA GLY A 153 -8.11 15.13 -7.79
C GLY A 153 -6.64 15.51 -7.55
N TRP A 154 -5.98 14.94 -6.52
CA TRP A 154 -4.54 15.09 -6.38
C TRP A 154 -3.83 14.22 -7.42
N LYS A 155 -2.60 14.59 -7.79
CA LYS A 155 -1.76 13.77 -8.67
C LYS A 155 -1.39 12.48 -7.95
N GLU A 156 -1.47 11.36 -8.65
CA GLU A 156 -0.98 10.08 -8.14
C GLU A 156 0.42 9.81 -8.70
N ILE A 157 1.38 9.71 -7.80
CA ILE A 157 2.80 9.53 -8.12
C ILE A 157 3.31 8.25 -7.45
N GLU A 158 4.05 7.45 -8.19
CA GLU A 158 4.62 6.21 -7.70
C GLU A 158 6.15 6.25 -7.76
N TYR A 159 6.80 5.59 -6.80
CA TYR A 159 8.24 5.36 -6.78
C TYR A 159 8.54 3.87 -6.67
N GLU A 160 9.30 3.35 -7.60
CA GLU A 160 9.92 2.03 -7.48
C GLU A 160 11.29 2.19 -6.82
N VAL A 161 11.42 1.61 -5.64
CA VAL A 161 12.59 1.72 -4.78
C VAL A 161 13.15 0.33 -4.51
N MET A 162 14.47 0.22 -4.42
CA MET A 162 15.13 -1.02 -4.02
C MET A 162 16.10 -0.76 -2.87
N ARG A 163 16.24 -1.75 -2.01
CA ARG A 163 17.16 -1.73 -0.88
C ARG A 163 17.82 -3.10 -0.71
N ASP A 164 19.13 -3.10 -0.49
CA ASP A 164 19.86 -4.33 -0.19
C ASP A 164 19.95 -4.60 1.33
N SER A 165 20.51 -5.75 1.70
CA SER A 165 20.69 -6.14 3.09
C SER A 165 21.74 -5.28 3.83
N ALA A 166 22.59 -4.56 3.11
CA ALA A 166 23.56 -3.62 3.68
C ALA A 166 22.99 -2.21 3.93
N GLY A 167 21.71 -1.99 3.51
CA GLY A 167 21.03 -0.72 3.69
C GLY A 167 21.21 0.27 2.55
N ASN A 168 21.85 -0.12 1.44
CA ASN A 168 21.93 0.74 0.27
C ASN A 168 20.58 0.81 -0.43
N CYS A 169 20.10 2.03 -0.69
CA CYS A 169 18.82 2.29 -1.32
C CYS A 169 18.99 3.01 -2.64
N ILE A 170 18.20 2.62 -3.64
CA ILE A 170 18.08 3.33 -4.91
C ILE A 170 16.63 3.54 -5.29
N THR A 171 16.33 4.65 -5.93
CA THR A 171 15.09 4.85 -6.68
C THR A 171 15.35 4.42 -8.11
N VAL A 172 14.66 3.37 -8.55
CA VAL A 172 14.80 2.85 -9.91
C VAL A 172 14.09 3.75 -10.91
N CYS A 173 12.87 4.14 -10.57
CA CYS A 173 12.01 4.97 -11.41
C CYS A 173 10.96 5.67 -10.57
N ASN A 174 10.56 6.86 -10.97
CA ASN A 174 9.27 7.43 -10.58
C ASN A 174 8.29 7.34 -11.76
N MET A 175 7.01 7.29 -11.45
CA MET A 175 5.92 7.17 -12.41
C MET A 175 4.78 8.09 -12.00
N GLU A 176 3.95 8.42 -12.94
CA GLU A 176 2.78 9.28 -12.75
C GLU A 176 1.56 8.65 -13.40
N ASN A 177 0.47 8.58 -12.68
CA ASN A 177 -0.83 8.25 -13.24
C ASN A 177 -1.44 9.50 -13.89
N ILE A 178 -1.88 9.37 -15.12
CA ILE A 178 -2.51 10.49 -15.84
C ILE A 178 -3.85 10.85 -15.21
N ASP A 179 -4.58 9.84 -14.75
CA ASP A 179 -5.81 10.04 -13.98
C ASP A 179 -5.47 10.41 -12.52
N PRO A 180 -6.22 11.33 -11.92
CA PRO A 180 -5.98 11.75 -10.54
C PRO A 180 -6.35 10.65 -9.55
N VAL A 181 -5.90 10.81 -8.30
CA VAL A 181 -6.27 9.95 -7.17
C VAL A 181 -7.78 9.74 -7.12
N GLY A 182 -8.18 8.49 -7.01
CA GLY A 182 -9.58 8.02 -7.01
C GLY A 182 -9.91 7.11 -8.19
N VAL A 183 -9.10 7.12 -9.25
CA VAL A 183 -9.12 6.11 -10.31
C VAL A 183 -8.13 5.02 -9.94
N HIS A 184 -8.56 3.75 -10.04
CA HIS A 184 -7.68 2.63 -9.69
C HIS A 184 -6.47 2.58 -10.65
N THR A 185 -5.26 2.46 -10.11
CA THR A 185 -3.99 2.42 -10.88
C THR A 185 -4.02 1.42 -12.06
N GLY A 186 -4.75 0.30 -11.89
CA GLY A 186 -4.91 -0.70 -12.95
C GLY A 186 -5.75 -0.26 -14.14
N ASP A 187 -6.54 0.80 -13.97
CA ASP A 187 -7.46 1.36 -14.98
C ASP A 187 -6.96 2.71 -15.51
N SER A 188 -5.85 3.22 -14.98
CA SER A 188 -5.22 4.47 -15.37
C SER A 188 -4.07 4.27 -16.36
N ILE A 189 -3.77 5.29 -17.14
CA ILE A 189 -2.55 5.36 -17.95
C ILE A 189 -1.41 5.81 -17.05
N VAL A 190 -0.37 4.98 -16.95
CA VAL A 190 0.84 5.25 -16.16
C VAL A 190 1.98 5.62 -17.09
N VAL A 191 2.67 6.72 -16.83
CA VAL A 191 3.85 7.16 -17.57
C VAL A 191 5.10 7.09 -16.71
N ALA A 192 6.19 6.63 -17.31
CA ALA A 192 7.51 6.51 -16.68
C ALA A 192 8.59 7.14 -17.57
N PRO A 193 9.37 8.10 -17.07
CA PRO A 193 9.26 8.79 -15.77
C PRO A 193 8.06 9.74 -15.71
N SER A 194 7.74 10.27 -14.50
CA SER A 194 6.71 11.30 -14.34
C SER A 194 7.02 12.53 -15.20
N GLN A 195 5.96 13.16 -15.75
CA GLN A 195 6.08 14.22 -16.73
C GLN A 195 5.77 15.60 -16.16
N THR A 196 5.04 15.67 -15.05
CA THR A 196 4.53 16.94 -14.50
C THR A 196 5.15 17.36 -13.18
N LEU A 197 6.16 16.62 -12.67
CA LEU A 197 6.88 16.98 -11.47
C LEU A 197 8.02 17.97 -11.76
N GLY A 198 8.12 19.01 -10.96
CA GLY A 198 9.32 19.82 -10.86
C GLY A 198 10.42 19.08 -10.05
N ASP A 199 11.68 19.52 -10.18
CA ASP A 199 12.80 18.87 -9.49
C ASP A 199 12.62 18.83 -7.96
N LYS A 200 12.10 19.91 -7.36
CA LYS A 200 11.84 19.95 -5.90
C LYS A 200 10.82 18.91 -5.46
N GLU A 201 9.71 18.77 -6.19
CA GLU A 201 8.69 17.76 -5.92
C GLU A 201 9.26 16.36 -6.07
N TYR A 202 10.01 16.13 -7.15
CA TYR A 202 10.69 14.86 -7.40
C TYR A 202 11.62 14.49 -6.24
N GLN A 203 12.52 15.38 -5.81
CA GLN A 203 13.49 15.09 -4.75
C GLN A 203 12.82 14.91 -3.39
N MET A 204 11.76 15.65 -3.10
CA MET A 204 10.97 15.53 -1.88
C MET A 204 10.36 14.12 -1.77
N LEU A 205 9.61 13.68 -2.78
CA LEU A 205 8.97 12.37 -2.79
C LEU A 205 9.99 11.23 -2.86
N ARG A 206 11.11 11.44 -3.58
CA ARG A 206 12.22 10.49 -3.60
C ARG A 206 12.80 10.28 -2.20
N THR A 207 13.05 11.35 -1.47
CA THR A 207 13.58 11.29 -0.11
C THR A 207 12.62 10.55 0.82
N SER A 208 11.33 10.87 0.74
CA SER A 208 10.28 10.17 1.45
C SER A 208 10.30 8.66 1.16
N ALA A 209 10.34 8.27 -0.11
CA ALA A 209 10.35 6.86 -0.51
C ALA A 209 11.57 6.09 0.07
N LEU A 210 12.75 6.72 0.09
CA LEU A 210 13.95 6.13 0.68
C LEU A 210 13.85 6.01 2.21
N ASN A 211 13.25 6.98 2.89
CA ASN A 211 12.99 6.92 4.33
C ASN A 211 12.04 5.78 4.66
N ILE A 212 10.94 5.66 3.92
CA ILE A 212 9.91 4.64 4.11
C ILE A 212 10.47 3.23 3.96
N ILE A 213 11.16 2.93 2.83
CA ILE A 213 11.71 1.59 2.60
C ILE A 213 12.74 1.22 3.68
N THR A 214 13.49 2.20 4.18
CA THR A 214 14.49 2.03 5.23
C THR A 214 13.83 1.73 6.57
N GLU A 215 12.81 2.49 6.98
CA GLU A 215 12.09 2.27 8.25
C GLU A 215 11.35 0.93 8.26
N LEU A 216 10.74 0.56 7.14
CA LEU A 216 10.08 -0.74 7.01
C LEU A 216 11.06 -1.92 6.99
N GLY A 217 12.34 -1.67 6.74
CA GLY A 217 13.36 -2.72 6.68
C GLY A 217 13.21 -3.66 5.50
N ILE A 218 12.58 -3.21 4.41
CA ILE A 218 12.38 -4.02 3.20
C ILE A 218 13.75 -4.31 2.57
N THR A 219 13.96 -5.55 2.16
CA THR A 219 15.10 -5.98 1.35
C THR A 219 14.57 -6.48 0.01
N GLY A 220 15.00 -5.85 -1.08
CA GLY A 220 14.46 -6.08 -2.43
C GLY A 220 13.66 -4.88 -2.94
N GLY A 221 12.63 -5.14 -3.74
CA GLY A 221 11.80 -4.10 -4.38
C GLY A 221 10.61 -3.68 -3.55
N CYS A 222 10.26 -2.40 -3.66
CA CYS A 222 9.10 -1.80 -3.01
C CYS A 222 8.51 -0.72 -3.93
N ASN A 223 7.19 -0.67 -3.98
CA ASN A 223 6.44 0.41 -4.62
C ASN A 223 5.83 1.31 -3.55
N VAL A 224 6.04 2.63 -3.66
CA VAL A 224 5.46 3.63 -2.78
C VAL A 224 4.56 4.54 -3.60
N GLN A 225 3.31 4.69 -3.18
CA GLN A 225 2.31 5.53 -3.86
C GLN A 225 2.01 6.78 -3.04
N TYR A 226 1.98 7.91 -3.73
CA TYR A 226 1.76 9.24 -3.18
C TYR A 226 0.58 9.94 -3.84
N ALA A 227 -0.15 10.70 -3.04
CA ALA A 227 -0.98 11.78 -3.54
C ALA A 227 -0.22 13.10 -3.37
N LEU A 228 -0.06 13.85 -4.44
CA LEU A 228 0.55 15.19 -4.45
C LEU A 228 -0.50 16.22 -4.85
N LYS A 229 -0.73 17.19 -3.97
CA LYS A 229 -1.68 18.26 -4.25
C LYS A 229 -1.18 19.15 -5.40
N PRO A 230 -2.00 19.38 -6.44
CA PRO A 230 -1.63 20.28 -7.53
C PRO A 230 -1.19 21.66 -7.02
N ASP A 231 -0.17 22.22 -7.65
CA ASP A 231 0.39 23.54 -7.35
C ASP A 231 0.83 23.76 -5.89
N SER A 232 1.22 22.65 -5.22
CA SER A 232 1.63 22.66 -3.82
C SER A 232 2.69 21.59 -3.58
N PHE A 233 3.45 21.73 -2.49
CA PHE A 233 4.33 20.68 -1.96
C PHE A 233 3.64 19.77 -0.93
N GLU A 234 2.33 19.95 -0.73
CA GLU A 234 1.55 19.11 0.16
C GLU A 234 1.33 17.74 -0.49
N TYR A 235 1.72 16.69 0.21
CA TYR A 235 1.54 15.32 -0.24
C TYR A 235 1.10 14.42 0.91
N CYS A 236 0.64 13.23 0.58
CA CYS A 236 0.50 12.16 1.55
C CYS A 236 0.86 10.81 0.92
N VAL A 237 1.33 9.89 1.76
CA VAL A 237 1.55 8.50 1.39
C VAL A 237 0.19 7.80 1.33
N ILE A 238 -0.11 7.16 0.20
CA ILE A 238 -1.36 6.41 0.01
C ILE A 238 -1.16 4.98 0.51
N GLU A 239 -0.14 4.30 -0.03
CA GLU A 239 0.18 2.93 0.33
C GLU A 239 1.63 2.59 0.00
N VAL A 240 2.11 1.53 0.61
CA VAL A 240 3.41 0.93 0.34
C VAL A 240 3.22 -0.54 0.06
N ASN A 241 3.68 -0.97 -1.11
CA ASN A 241 3.63 -2.37 -1.51
C ASN A 241 5.03 -3.00 -1.32
N PRO A 242 5.26 -3.83 -0.27
CA PRO A 242 6.58 -4.41 0.03
C PRO A 242 6.88 -5.60 -0.89
N ARG A 243 6.71 -5.40 -2.18
CA ARG A 243 6.81 -6.45 -3.22
C ARG A 243 7.01 -5.84 -4.60
N VAL A 244 7.42 -6.66 -5.55
CA VAL A 244 7.39 -6.32 -6.96
C VAL A 244 5.93 -6.28 -7.44
N SER A 245 5.59 -5.28 -8.25
CA SER A 245 4.24 -5.01 -8.73
C SER A 245 4.18 -4.92 -10.26
N ARG A 246 3.00 -4.62 -10.81
CA ARG A 246 2.84 -4.34 -12.24
C ARG A 246 3.63 -3.10 -12.67
N SER A 247 3.68 -2.09 -11.83
CA SER A 247 4.46 -0.87 -12.04
C SER A 247 5.97 -1.15 -12.08
N SER A 248 6.48 -2.14 -11.34
CA SER A 248 7.87 -2.58 -11.43
C SER A 248 8.25 -3.11 -12.80
N ALA A 249 7.31 -3.77 -13.50
CA ALA A 249 7.53 -4.21 -14.87
C ALA A 249 7.62 -3.02 -15.85
N LEU A 250 6.77 -2.01 -15.69
CA LEU A 250 6.84 -0.76 -16.45
C LEU A 250 8.15 -0.03 -16.18
N ALA A 251 8.51 0.15 -14.92
CA ALA A 251 9.76 0.78 -14.50
C ALA A 251 10.98 0.05 -15.08
N SER A 252 10.99 -1.28 -15.03
CA SER A 252 12.07 -2.09 -15.61
C SER A 252 12.19 -1.88 -17.12
N LYS A 253 11.07 -1.79 -17.83
CA LYS A 253 11.04 -1.53 -19.26
C LYS A 253 11.50 -0.12 -19.60
N ALA A 254 11.08 0.86 -18.84
CA ALA A 254 11.41 2.27 -19.06
C ALA A 254 12.89 2.57 -18.80
N THR A 255 13.47 1.96 -17.77
CA THR A 255 14.85 2.25 -17.33
C THR A 255 15.89 1.25 -17.85
N GLY A 256 15.44 0.08 -18.29
CA GLY A 256 16.34 -1.04 -18.59
C GLY A 256 16.88 -1.76 -17.33
N TYR A 257 16.48 -1.33 -16.12
CA TYR A 257 16.91 -1.96 -14.87
C TYR A 257 16.02 -3.16 -14.53
N PRO A 258 16.57 -4.39 -14.43
CA PRO A 258 15.75 -5.60 -14.30
C PRO A 258 15.33 -5.85 -12.84
N ILE A 259 14.34 -5.07 -12.34
CA ILE A 259 13.91 -5.08 -10.92
C ILE A 259 13.65 -6.51 -10.42
N ALA A 260 12.81 -7.28 -11.10
CA ALA A 260 12.44 -8.64 -10.67
C ALA A 260 13.62 -9.64 -10.68
N LYS A 261 14.69 -9.35 -11.40
CA LYS A 261 15.90 -10.19 -11.40
C LYS A 261 16.84 -9.85 -10.26
N VAL A 262 16.83 -8.59 -9.82
CA VAL A 262 17.75 -8.07 -8.80
C VAL A 262 17.11 -8.17 -7.41
N ALA A 263 15.77 -7.98 -7.31
CA ALA A 263 15.02 -8.19 -6.07
C ALA A 263 15.03 -9.66 -5.66
#